data_1fea4b0c0911b2f3ef6ffadcc8e2b039
#
_entry.id   1fea4b0c0911b2f3ef6ffadcc8e2b039
#
_cell.length_a   1.000
_cell.length_b   1.000
_cell.length_c   1.000
_cell.angle_alpha   90.00
_cell.angle_beta   90.00
_cell.angle_gamma   90.00
#
_symmetry.space_group_name_H-M   'P 1'
#
loop_
_entity.id
_entity.type
_entity.pdbx_description
1 polymer ?
#
loop_
_entity_poly.entity_id
_entity_poly.type
_entity_poly.pdbx_seq_one_letter_code
_entity_poly.pdbx_strand_id
1 'polypeptide(L)'
;MTTGPGKRPRDVRLVLLCGLPASGKTTLARELADAYGAVRLNPDDWESALDVDPFDEGFQARLEAEFWELTQRLLVLGTPVVLDWGFWARSERDEKRAVARTLGVAVELRFLDAPYDELVRRVVARHAAGGIAITERHMERYRGIFEPPTDDELALYDPPLFESN
;
A
#
# COMPACT_ATOMS: atom_id res chain seq x y z
N MET A 1 5.28 -20.67 -29.14
CA MET A 1 4.67 -20.21 -27.87
C MET A 1 5.49 -20.75 -26.72
N THR A 2 6.43 -19.97 -26.22
CA THR A 2 7.23 -20.31 -25.05
C THR A 2 6.41 -19.93 -23.81
N THR A 3 5.79 -20.93 -23.19
CA THR A 3 5.28 -20.82 -21.83
C THR A 3 6.48 -20.54 -20.92
N GLY A 4 6.59 -19.31 -20.46
CA GLY A 4 7.55 -18.95 -19.41
C GLY A 4 7.34 -19.84 -18.19
N PRO A 5 8.38 -20.03 -17.34
CA PRO A 5 8.28 -20.89 -16.17
C PRO A 5 7.10 -20.43 -15.32
N GLY A 6 6.10 -21.29 -15.16
CA GLY A 6 4.93 -21.03 -14.35
C GLY A 6 5.40 -20.61 -12.95
N LYS A 7 5.02 -19.42 -12.50
CA LYS A 7 5.27 -18.96 -11.13
C LYS A 7 4.77 -20.04 -10.18
N ARG A 8 5.64 -20.49 -9.29
CA ARG A 8 5.25 -21.46 -8.27
C ARG A 8 4.20 -20.81 -7.37
N PRO A 9 3.19 -21.55 -6.89
CA PRO A 9 2.18 -21.00 -5.96
C PRO A 9 2.76 -20.29 -4.73
N ARG A 10 4.01 -20.58 -4.39
CA ARG A 10 4.74 -19.97 -3.25
C ARG A 10 5.20 -18.53 -3.50
N ASP A 11 5.17 -18.06 -4.75
CA ASP A 11 5.63 -16.73 -5.12
C ASP A 11 4.47 -15.72 -5.18
N VAL A 12 3.22 -16.20 -5.09
CA VAL A 12 2.04 -15.32 -5.05
C VAL A 12 1.92 -14.70 -3.66
N ARG A 13 1.87 -13.38 -3.62
CA ARG A 13 1.79 -12.66 -2.35
C ARG A 13 1.03 -11.36 -2.46
N LEU A 14 0.50 -10.96 -1.34
CA LEU A 14 -0.08 -9.65 -1.11
C LEU A 14 0.93 -8.81 -0.33
N VAL A 15 1.21 -7.59 -0.78
CA VAL A 15 2.03 -6.64 -0.06
C VAL A 15 1.20 -5.42 0.31
N LEU A 16 1.17 -5.08 1.59
CA LEU A 16 0.51 -3.89 2.12
C LEU A 16 1.58 -2.86 2.47
N LEU A 17 1.47 -1.63 1.93
CA LEU A 17 2.33 -0.51 2.28
C LEU A 17 1.66 0.30 3.40
N CYS A 18 2.30 0.42 4.53
CA CYS A 18 1.78 1.14 5.70
C CYS A 18 2.65 2.33 6.05
N GLY A 19 2.05 3.47 6.28
CA GLY A 19 2.74 4.69 6.70
C GLY A 19 1.98 5.97 6.36
N LEU A 20 2.40 7.07 6.93
CA LEU A 20 1.85 8.39 6.68
C LEU A 20 2.24 8.92 5.29
N PRO A 21 1.58 9.98 4.78
CA PRO A 21 1.99 10.63 3.53
C PRO A 21 3.48 11.00 3.54
N ALA A 22 4.11 10.96 2.38
CA ALA A 22 5.53 11.26 2.17
C ALA A 22 6.53 10.30 2.86
N SER A 23 6.10 9.16 3.40
CA SER A 23 7.00 8.17 4.00
C SER A 23 7.81 7.34 2.98
N GLY A 24 7.55 7.48 1.68
CA GLY A 24 8.26 6.74 0.63
C GLY A 24 7.51 5.50 0.11
N LYS A 25 6.25 5.30 0.50
CA LYS A 25 5.45 4.14 0.08
C LYS A 25 5.43 3.91 -1.41
N THR A 26 5.14 4.95 -2.20
CA THR A 26 5.00 4.85 -3.66
C THR A 26 6.31 4.42 -4.34
N THR A 27 7.45 4.92 -3.87
CA THR A 27 8.76 4.50 -4.38
C THR A 27 8.99 3.02 -4.11
N LEU A 28 8.82 2.60 -2.86
CA LEU A 28 8.96 1.19 -2.47
C LEU A 28 7.93 0.30 -3.19
N ALA A 29 6.69 0.75 -3.34
CA ALA A 29 5.65 -0.01 -4.03
C ALA A 29 6.01 -0.32 -5.49
N ARG A 30 6.61 0.64 -6.20
CA ARG A 30 7.08 0.44 -7.58
C ARG A 30 8.23 -0.56 -7.64
N GLU A 31 9.23 -0.42 -6.76
CA GLU A 31 10.34 -1.37 -6.66
C GLU A 31 9.85 -2.80 -6.38
N LEU A 32 8.93 -2.97 -5.44
CA LEU A 32 8.37 -4.27 -5.11
C LEU A 32 7.48 -4.84 -6.23
N ALA A 33 6.71 -3.98 -6.92
CA ALA A 33 5.91 -4.41 -8.07
C ALA A 33 6.80 -4.97 -9.18
N ASP A 34 7.91 -4.31 -9.48
CA ASP A 34 8.89 -4.78 -10.46
C ASP A 34 9.57 -6.07 -10.00
N ALA A 35 10.04 -6.12 -8.75
CA ALA A 35 10.77 -7.27 -8.21
C ALA A 35 9.89 -8.54 -8.13
N TYR A 36 8.63 -8.41 -7.74
CA TYR A 36 7.68 -9.52 -7.64
C TYR A 36 6.95 -9.82 -8.95
N GLY A 37 7.04 -8.94 -9.96
CA GLY A 37 6.16 -8.97 -11.14
C GLY A 37 4.70 -8.84 -10.72
N ALA A 38 4.43 -7.92 -9.81
CA ALA A 38 3.12 -7.70 -9.19
C ALA A 38 2.34 -6.59 -9.87
N VAL A 39 1.02 -6.64 -9.74
CA VAL A 39 0.15 -5.50 -10.04
C VAL A 39 0.18 -4.55 -8.86
N ARG A 40 0.56 -3.29 -9.10
CA ARG A 40 0.45 -2.22 -8.11
C ARG A 40 -0.88 -1.50 -8.26
N LEU A 41 -1.61 -1.35 -7.17
CA LEU A 41 -2.85 -0.58 -7.10
C LEU A 41 -2.64 0.60 -6.15
N ASN A 42 -2.86 1.80 -6.66
CA ASN A 42 -2.72 3.06 -5.92
C ASN A 42 -3.92 3.96 -6.21
N PRO A 43 -4.72 4.33 -5.19
CA PRO A 43 -5.88 5.21 -5.38
C PRO A 43 -5.52 6.57 -5.97
N ASP A 44 -4.45 7.21 -5.49
CA ASP A 44 -4.05 8.56 -5.93
C ASP A 44 -3.76 8.61 -7.43
N ASP A 45 -3.15 7.56 -8.00
CA ASP A 45 -2.87 7.47 -9.44
C ASP A 45 -4.18 7.44 -10.26
N TRP A 46 -5.19 6.72 -9.76
CA TRP A 46 -6.47 6.60 -10.43
C TRP A 46 -7.33 7.86 -10.26
N GLU A 47 -7.34 8.47 -9.08
CA GLU A 47 -8.01 9.74 -8.83
C GLU A 47 -7.45 10.83 -9.75
N SER A 48 -6.13 10.90 -9.87
CA SER A 48 -5.45 11.82 -10.79
C SER A 48 -5.81 11.53 -12.25
N ALA A 49 -5.82 10.26 -12.67
CA ALA A 49 -6.13 9.88 -14.05
C ALA A 49 -7.60 10.13 -14.43
N LEU A 50 -8.51 10.10 -13.45
CA LEU A 50 -9.94 10.33 -13.62
C LEU A 50 -10.38 11.78 -13.33
N ASP A 51 -9.43 12.66 -13.01
CA ASP A 51 -9.66 14.07 -12.67
C ASP A 51 -10.64 14.22 -11.47
N VAL A 52 -10.46 13.37 -10.45
CA VAL A 52 -11.25 13.39 -9.22
C VAL A 52 -10.52 14.18 -8.14
N ASP A 53 -11.29 14.89 -7.30
CA ASP A 53 -10.76 15.59 -6.14
C ASP A 53 -10.04 14.61 -5.19
N PRO A 54 -8.73 14.78 -4.92
CA PRO A 54 -7.98 13.89 -4.04
C PRO A 54 -8.43 13.93 -2.56
N PHE A 55 -9.34 14.83 -2.20
CA PHE A 55 -9.96 14.91 -0.88
C PHE A 55 -11.40 14.38 -0.84
N ASP A 56 -11.91 13.78 -1.93
CA ASP A 56 -13.19 13.06 -1.92
C ASP A 56 -13.03 11.72 -1.21
N GLU A 57 -13.13 11.74 0.13
CA GLU A 57 -13.03 10.54 0.97
C GLU A 57 -14.06 9.46 0.59
N GLY A 58 -15.24 9.86 0.09
CA GLY A 58 -16.28 8.93 -0.34
C GLY A 58 -15.90 8.20 -1.64
N PHE A 59 -15.31 8.90 -2.60
CA PHE A 59 -14.80 8.28 -3.82
C PHE A 59 -13.62 7.35 -3.50
N GLN A 60 -12.67 7.83 -2.70
CA GLN A 60 -11.51 7.04 -2.29
C GLN A 60 -11.92 5.72 -1.62
N ALA A 61 -12.86 5.76 -0.68
CA ALA A 61 -13.33 4.55 0.00
C ALA A 61 -13.96 3.53 -0.96
N ARG A 62 -14.74 4.01 -1.96
CA ARG A 62 -15.30 3.13 -2.99
C ARG A 62 -14.22 2.54 -3.89
N LEU A 63 -13.25 3.35 -4.29
CA LEU A 63 -12.13 2.90 -5.13
C LEU A 63 -11.26 1.84 -4.42
N GLU A 64 -10.96 2.05 -3.14
CA GLU A 64 -10.24 1.08 -2.32
C GLU A 64 -11.02 -0.24 -2.17
N ALA A 65 -12.35 -0.18 -2.03
CA ALA A 65 -13.21 -1.36 -2.00
C ALA A 65 -13.14 -2.15 -3.33
N GLU A 66 -13.24 -1.46 -4.47
CA GLU A 66 -13.11 -2.10 -5.79
C GLU A 66 -11.71 -2.67 -6.02
N PHE A 67 -10.66 -1.97 -5.58
CA PHE A 67 -9.29 -2.48 -5.61
C PHE A 67 -9.13 -3.74 -4.74
N TRP A 68 -9.81 -3.80 -3.61
CA TRP A 68 -9.78 -4.98 -2.77
C TRP A 68 -10.45 -6.19 -3.43
N GLU A 69 -11.60 -6.00 -4.08
CA GLU A 69 -12.24 -7.04 -4.88
C GLU A 69 -11.34 -7.52 -6.04
N LEU A 70 -10.75 -6.58 -6.78
CA LEU A 70 -9.80 -6.90 -7.84
C LEU A 70 -8.58 -7.66 -7.32
N THR A 71 -8.03 -7.23 -6.18
CA THR A 71 -6.88 -7.86 -5.52
C THR A 71 -7.15 -9.34 -5.26
N GLN A 72 -8.28 -9.67 -4.66
CA GLN A 72 -8.62 -11.06 -4.36
C GLN A 72 -8.68 -11.91 -5.63
N ARG A 73 -9.26 -11.39 -6.71
CA ARG A 73 -9.30 -12.08 -8.01
C ARG A 73 -7.90 -12.29 -8.60
N LEU A 74 -7.04 -11.26 -8.55
CA LEU A 74 -5.66 -11.36 -9.04
C LEU A 74 -4.86 -12.40 -8.26
N LEU A 75 -4.99 -12.43 -6.92
CA LEU A 75 -4.31 -13.41 -6.07
C LEU A 75 -4.75 -14.84 -6.39
N VAL A 76 -6.05 -15.07 -6.59
CA VAL A 76 -6.59 -16.39 -7.00
C VAL A 76 -6.05 -16.81 -8.36
N LEU A 77 -5.86 -15.87 -9.29
CA LEU A 77 -5.26 -16.13 -10.60
C LEU A 77 -3.73 -16.29 -10.56
N GLY A 78 -3.12 -16.25 -9.39
CA GLY A 78 -1.68 -16.42 -9.23
C GLY A 78 -0.85 -15.17 -9.51
N THR A 79 -1.46 -13.98 -9.47
CA THR A 79 -0.78 -12.70 -9.69
C THR A 79 -0.52 -12.02 -8.36
N PRO A 80 0.74 -11.72 -8.00
CA PRO A 80 1.08 -10.93 -6.83
C PRO A 80 0.51 -9.51 -6.93
N VAL A 81 0.17 -8.92 -5.79
CA VAL A 81 -0.40 -7.55 -5.73
C VAL A 81 0.32 -6.73 -4.66
N VAL A 82 0.63 -5.48 -5.00
CA VAL A 82 1.10 -4.46 -4.07
C VAL A 82 0.01 -3.41 -3.91
N LEU A 83 -0.49 -3.25 -2.69
CA LEU A 83 -1.46 -2.23 -2.33
C LEU A 83 -0.72 -1.02 -1.76
N ASP A 84 -0.76 0.08 -2.52
CA ASP A 84 -0.01 1.30 -2.24
C ASP A 84 -0.93 2.40 -1.74
N TRP A 85 -1.41 2.24 -0.50
CA TRP A 85 -2.05 3.29 0.29
C TRP A 85 -1.72 3.13 1.79
N GLY A 86 -2.28 3.97 2.66
CA GLY A 86 -1.73 4.14 3.99
C GLY A 86 -1.90 2.99 4.97
N PHE A 87 -2.98 2.20 4.87
CA PHE A 87 -3.35 1.13 5.83
C PHE A 87 -3.22 1.58 7.29
N TRP A 88 -3.90 2.67 7.65
CA TRP A 88 -3.69 3.35 8.93
C TRP A 88 -4.34 2.65 10.11
N ALA A 89 -5.46 1.97 9.92
CA ALA A 89 -6.12 1.22 10.98
C ALA A 89 -5.61 -0.22 11.06
N ARG A 90 -5.33 -0.69 12.26
CA ARG A 90 -4.97 -2.08 12.50
C ARG A 90 -6.05 -3.05 12.03
N SER A 91 -7.32 -2.72 12.28
CA SER A 91 -8.45 -3.55 11.86
C SER A 91 -8.49 -3.78 10.35
N GLU A 92 -8.15 -2.76 9.55
CA GLU A 92 -8.05 -2.88 8.10
C GLU A 92 -6.92 -3.84 7.68
N ARG A 93 -5.74 -3.67 8.27
CA ARG A 93 -4.59 -4.56 8.03
C ARG A 93 -4.89 -6.01 8.40
N ASP A 94 -5.52 -6.23 9.55
CA ASP A 94 -5.92 -7.57 10.03
C ASP A 94 -6.94 -8.23 9.10
N GLU A 95 -7.91 -7.47 8.58
CA GLU A 95 -8.88 -7.96 7.59
C GLU A 95 -8.18 -8.44 6.31
N LYS A 96 -7.31 -7.62 5.74
CA LYS A 96 -6.59 -7.97 4.51
C LYS A 96 -5.70 -9.21 4.71
N ARG A 97 -5.01 -9.27 5.85
CA ARG A 97 -4.20 -10.44 6.22
C ARG A 97 -5.04 -11.70 6.38
N ALA A 98 -6.17 -11.62 7.07
CA ALA A 98 -7.06 -12.78 7.29
C ALA A 98 -7.58 -13.34 5.96
N VAL A 99 -8.01 -12.50 5.04
CA VAL A 99 -8.48 -12.91 3.70
C VAL A 99 -7.33 -13.55 2.90
N ALA A 100 -6.14 -12.93 2.88
CA ALA A 100 -4.98 -13.51 2.19
C ALA A 100 -4.64 -14.91 2.73
N ARG A 101 -4.69 -15.11 4.04
CA ARG A 101 -4.51 -16.44 4.67
C ARG A 101 -5.57 -17.44 4.22
N THR A 102 -6.82 -17.03 4.12
CA THR A 102 -7.92 -17.88 3.61
C THR A 102 -7.68 -18.30 2.16
N LEU A 103 -7.08 -17.42 1.35
CA LEU A 103 -6.69 -17.72 -0.03
C LEU A 103 -5.40 -18.55 -0.14
N GLY A 104 -4.73 -18.85 0.98
CA GLY A 104 -3.45 -19.56 1.00
C GLY A 104 -2.28 -18.74 0.43
N VAL A 105 -2.38 -17.41 0.45
CA VAL A 105 -1.42 -16.47 -0.12
C VAL A 105 -0.55 -15.89 0.98
N ALA A 106 0.76 -15.76 0.72
CA ALA A 106 1.66 -15.04 1.61
C ALA A 106 1.30 -13.55 1.66
N VAL A 107 1.43 -12.92 2.85
CA VAL A 107 1.14 -11.51 3.03
C VAL A 107 2.26 -10.80 3.77
N GLU A 108 2.79 -9.75 3.16
CA GLU A 108 3.81 -8.86 3.73
C GLU A 108 3.17 -7.54 4.16
N LEU A 109 3.63 -7.01 5.30
CA LEU A 109 3.38 -5.63 5.70
C LEU A 109 4.69 -4.86 5.65
N ARG A 110 4.76 -3.84 4.80
CA ARG A 110 5.89 -2.94 4.70
C ARG A 110 5.54 -1.63 5.41
N PHE A 111 6.00 -1.51 6.63
CA PHE A 111 5.82 -0.30 7.43
C PHE A 111 6.98 0.67 7.20
N LEU A 112 6.66 1.84 6.65
CA LEU A 112 7.61 2.92 6.44
C LEU A 112 7.41 3.96 7.54
N ASP A 113 8.29 3.91 8.51
CA ASP A 113 8.37 4.91 9.57
C ASP A 113 9.43 5.96 9.21
N ALA A 114 9.11 7.21 9.47
CA ALA A 114 10.04 8.33 9.37
C ALA A 114 9.67 9.36 10.43
N PRO A 115 10.64 10.15 10.92
CA PRO A 115 10.36 11.22 11.87
C PRO A 115 9.27 12.15 11.34
N TYR A 116 8.28 12.46 12.18
CA TYR A 116 7.12 13.27 11.77
C TYR A 116 7.51 14.60 11.15
N ASP A 117 8.49 15.29 11.72
CA ASP A 117 8.99 16.59 11.20
C ASP A 117 9.56 16.43 9.78
N GLU A 118 10.19 15.30 9.49
CA GLU A 118 10.68 15.00 8.15
C GLU A 118 9.53 14.78 7.17
N LEU A 119 8.49 14.07 7.57
CA LEU A 119 7.29 13.87 6.74
C LEU A 119 6.61 15.18 6.42
N VAL A 120 6.47 16.07 7.41
CA VAL A 120 5.89 17.42 7.21
C VAL A 120 6.72 18.22 6.20
N ARG A 121 8.05 18.23 6.34
CA ARG A 121 8.94 18.91 5.37
C ARG A 121 8.77 18.40 3.95
N ARG A 122 8.70 17.07 3.78
CA ARG A 122 8.52 16.43 2.46
C ARG A 122 7.17 16.77 1.84
N VAL A 123 6.10 16.80 2.64
CA VAL A 123 4.75 17.17 2.19
C VAL A 123 4.71 18.61 1.70
N VAL A 124 5.28 19.54 2.47
CA VAL A 124 5.36 20.97 2.10
C VAL A 124 6.16 21.15 0.81
N ALA A 125 7.30 20.47 0.67
CA ALA A 125 8.12 20.53 -0.52
C ALA A 125 7.38 19.98 -1.76
N ARG A 126 6.62 18.91 -1.63
CA ARG A 126 5.80 18.35 -2.73
C ARG A 126 4.70 19.31 -3.16
N HIS A 127 4.04 19.98 -2.22
CA HIS A 127 3.03 20.99 -2.54
C HIS A 127 3.64 22.16 -3.31
N ALA A 128 4.79 22.66 -2.88
CA ALA A 128 5.51 23.72 -3.57
C ALA A 128 5.94 23.33 -5.00
N ALA A 129 6.15 22.03 -5.26
CA ALA A 129 6.46 21.49 -6.58
C ALA A 129 5.22 21.13 -7.43
N GLY A 130 4.00 21.53 -7.01
CA GLY A 130 2.75 21.29 -7.74
C GLY A 130 2.06 19.96 -7.45
N GLY A 131 2.46 19.26 -6.40
CA GLY A 131 1.78 18.06 -5.91
C GLY A 131 0.48 18.35 -5.15
N ILE A 132 -0.18 17.28 -4.66
CA ILE A 132 -1.40 17.41 -3.85
C ILE A 132 -1.16 18.32 -2.66
N ALA A 133 -2.09 19.25 -2.42
CA ALA A 133 -2.02 20.25 -1.36
C ALA A 133 -2.29 19.69 0.05
N ILE A 134 -1.46 18.74 0.51
CA ILE A 134 -1.49 18.27 1.89
C ILE A 134 -0.83 19.35 2.76
N THR A 135 -1.57 19.87 3.73
CA THR A 135 -1.10 20.88 4.67
C THR A 135 -0.60 20.24 5.97
N GLU A 136 0.09 21.01 6.80
CA GLU A 136 0.48 20.59 8.15
C GLU A 136 -0.73 20.17 8.99
N ARG A 137 -1.86 20.88 8.88
CA ARG A 137 -3.12 20.52 9.54
C ARG A 137 -3.66 19.15 9.09
N HIS A 138 -3.53 18.83 7.82
CA HIS A 138 -3.87 17.49 7.33
C HIS A 138 -2.97 16.44 7.96
N MET A 139 -1.67 16.71 8.05
CA MET A 139 -0.70 15.79 8.65
C MET A 139 -0.96 15.55 10.14
N GLU A 140 -1.33 16.59 10.90
CA GLU A 140 -1.73 16.46 12.31
C GLU A 140 -2.96 15.57 12.47
N ARG A 141 -3.99 15.76 11.62
CA ARG A 141 -5.18 14.90 11.60
C ARG A 141 -4.81 13.46 11.29
N TYR A 142 -4.00 13.21 10.27
CA TYR A 142 -3.59 11.87 9.87
C TYR A 142 -2.78 11.17 10.95
N ARG A 143 -1.85 11.87 11.59
CA ARG A 143 -1.10 11.36 12.74
C ARG A 143 -2.03 10.96 13.90
N GLY A 144 -3.09 11.71 14.13
CA GLY A 144 -4.06 11.45 15.20
C GLY A 144 -4.90 10.18 15.01
N ILE A 145 -5.08 9.74 13.77
CA ILE A 145 -5.87 8.53 13.41
C ILE A 145 -5.00 7.35 13.00
N PHE A 146 -3.71 7.56 12.77
CA PHE A 146 -2.79 6.52 12.39
C PHE A 146 -2.45 5.61 13.59
N GLU A 147 -2.64 4.31 13.41
CA GLU A 147 -2.25 3.26 14.35
C GLU A 147 -0.97 2.57 13.83
N PRO A 148 0.22 2.99 14.28
CA PRO A 148 1.47 2.37 13.83
C PRO A 148 1.48 0.87 14.15
N PRO A 149 1.93 0.00 13.23
CA PRO A 149 2.11 -1.41 13.54
C PRO A 149 3.10 -1.61 14.69
N THR A 150 2.77 -2.47 15.62
CA THR A 150 3.66 -2.92 16.69
C THR A 150 4.54 -4.08 16.21
N ASP A 151 5.64 -4.36 16.91
CA ASP A 151 6.50 -5.51 16.60
C ASP A 151 5.72 -6.83 16.64
N ASP A 152 4.79 -6.99 17.60
CA ASP A 152 3.92 -8.15 17.69
C ASP A 152 2.98 -8.27 16.48
N GLU A 153 2.50 -7.15 15.94
CA GLU A 153 1.71 -7.14 14.73
C GLU A 153 2.56 -7.52 13.51
N LEU A 154 3.74 -6.91 13.37
CA LEU A 154 4.65 -7.18 12.25
C LEU A 154 5.04 -8.67 12.20
N ALA A 155 5.20 -9.32 13.34
CA ALA A 155 5.52 -10.75 13.44
C ALA A 155 4.41 -11.68 12.88
N LEU A 156 3.18 -11.17 12.66
CA LEU A 156 2.08 -11.94 12.07
C LEU A 156 2.15 -12.04 10.53
N TYR A 157 3.03 -11.28 9.91
CA TYR A 157 3.21 -11.22 8.46
C TYR A 157 4.36 -12.08 7.98
N ASP A 158 4.32 -12.47 6.71
CA ASP A 158 5.42 -13.23 6.11
C ASP A 158 6.65 -12.34 5.91
N PRO A 159 7.84 -12.91 6.04
CA PRO A 159 9.06 -12.15 5.79
C PRO A 159 9.15 -11.71 4.33
N PRO A 160 9.80 -10.58 4.07
CA PRO A 160 10.04 -10.11 2.71
C PRO A 160 10.93 -11.09 1.94
N LEU A 161 10.66 -11.26 0.64
CA LEU A 161 11.57 -11.98 -0.27
C LEU A 161 12.67 -11.07 -0.80
N PHE A 162 12.41 -9.76 -0.85
CA PHE A 162 13.37 -8.76 -1.29
C PHE A 162 13.47 -7.67 -0.22
N GLU A 163 14.69 -7.41 0.22
CA GLU A 163 15.01 -6.24 1.01
C GLU A 163 15.16 -5.05 0.06
N SER A 164 14.52 -3.93 0.39
CA SER A 164 14.79 -2.67 -0.30
C SER A 164 16.12 -2.09 0.20
N ASN A 165 16.97 -1.70 -0.71
CA ASN A 165 18.21 -0.99 -0.39
C ASN A 165 17.94 0.41 0.17
#